data_9c4e35f6341b013b2f2882dededad8f4
#
_entry.id   9c4e35f6341b013b2f2882dededad8f4
#
_cell.length_a   1.000
_cell.length_b   1.000
_cell.length_c   1.000
_cell.angle_alpha   90.00
_cell.angle_beta   90.00
_cell.angle_gamma   90.00
#
_symmetry.space_group_name_H-M   'P 1'
#
loop_
_entity.id
_entity.type
_entity.pdbx_description
1 polymer ?
#
loop_
_entity_poly.entity_id
_entity_poly.type
_entity_poly.pdbx_seq_one_letter_code
_entity_poly.pdbx_strand_id
1 'polypeptide(L)'
;AWCYSQSTPMQPKADAPVPAGVDYKTWLGPAQLRPYNRNRFHYSFRWFWDYAGGLMTDWGVHLLDYALLGMKETAPNTISAVGGKYAEPNAASETPDMLNVLYGFDKFSVSWEQTMGITNGNYGRDHGVAFQGDNGTLILNRNGWEVIEESRSANKIIVPLNRSVDNGVEKHW
;
A
#
# COMPACT_ATOMS: atom_id res chain seq x y z
N ALA A 1 -0.17 6.67 -6.37
CA ALA A 1 -0.15 5.26 -5.94
C ALA A 1 -1.30 5.01 -4.98
N TRP A 2 -1.93 3.87 -5.02
CA TRP A 2 -3.06 3.54 -4.16
C TRP A 2 -3.11 2.05 -3.83
N CYS A 3 -3.73 1.72 -2.68
CA CYS A 3 -4.07 0.36 -2.33
C CYS A 3 -5.38 0.34 -1.52
N TYR A 4 -6.41 -0.28 -2.08
CA TYR A 4 -7.69 -0.49 -1.45
C TYR A 4 -7.84 -1.98 -1.16
N SER A 5 -8.31 -2.30 0.02
CA SER A 5 -8.40 -3.67 0.47
C SER A 5 -9.69 -3.90 1.25
N GLN A 6 -10.49 -4.82 0.77
CA GLN A 6 -11.61 -5.29 1.58
C GLN A 6 -11.08 -6.25 2.63
N SER A 7 -11.16 -5.85 3.89
CA SER A 7 -10.81 -6.70 5.01
C SER A 7 -11.99 -6.86 5.96
N THR A 8 -12.01 -7.99 6.65
CA THR A 8 -12.95 -8.16 7.77
C THR A 8 -12.35 -7.44 8.99
N PRO A 9 -13.14 -6.62 9.71
CA PRO A 9 -12.70 -5.97 10.93
C PRO A 9 -12.08 -6.96 11.91
N MET A 10 -10.87 -6.67 12.36
CA MET A 10 -10.17 -7.51 13.34
C MET A 10 -10.85 -7.40 14.70
N GLN A 11 -11.53 -8.46 15.12
CA GLN A 11 -12.16 -8.48 16.43
C GLN A 11 -11.12 -8.55 17.56
N PRO A 12 -11.26 -7.78 18.65
CA PRO A 12 -10.41 -7.88 19.81
C PRO A 12 -10.37 -9.31 20.39
N LYS A 13 -9.19 -9.74 20.77
CA LYS A 13 -8.97 -11.03 21.44
C LYS A 13 -8.23 -10.81 22.75
N ALA A 14 -8.54 -11.62 23.75
CA ALA A 14 -7.79 -11.63 25.01
C ALA A 14 -6.37 -12.15 24.80
N ASP A 15 -5.46 -11.69 25.64
CA ASP A 15 -4.11 -12.26 25.72
C ASP A 15 -4.20 -13.73 26.18
N ALA A 16 -3.27 -14.54 25.73
CA ALA A 16 -3.28 -15.98 25.92
C ALA A 16 -1.86 -16.50 26.21
N PRO A 17 -1.73 -17.73 26.70
CA PRO A 17 -0.42 -18.39 26.78
C PRO A 17 0.22 -18.51 25.40
N VAL A 18 1.55 -18.44 25.38
CA VAL A 18 2.32 -18.67 24.13
C VAL A 18 2.05 -20.10 23.63
N PRO A 19 1.72 -20.29 22.36
CA PRO A 19 1.50 -21.63 21.80
C PRO A 19 2.72 -22.52 21.94
N ALA A 20 2.49 -23.81 22.14
CA ALA A 20 3.57 -24.79 22.22
C ALA A 20 4.45 -24.76 20.94
N GLY A 21 5.76 -24.82 21.10
CA GLY A 21 6.72 -24.78 20.03
C GLY A 21 7.06 -23.39 19.48
N VAL A 22 6.48 -22.33 20.05
CA VAL A 22 6.78 -20.94 19.65
C VAL A 22 7.81 -20.33 20.60
N ASP A 23 8.97 -19.93 20.07
CA ASP A 23 9.90 -19.05 20.78
C ASP A 23 9.45 -17.59 20.60
N TYR A 24 8.51 -17.18 21.46
CA TYR A 24 7.90 -15.85 21.38
C TYR A 24 8.90 -14.73 21.68
N LYS A 25 9.89 -14.98 22.54
CA LYS A 25 10.92 -13.99 22.87
C LYS A 25 11.79 -13.68 21.65
N THR A 26 12.23 -14.70 20.93
CA THR A 26 12.98 -14.52 19.69
C THR A 26 12.12 -13.88 18.60
N TRP A 27 10.83 -14.26 18.52
CA TRP A 27 9.91 -13.63 17.57
C TRP A 27 9.72 -12.13 17.83
N LEU A 28 9.63 -11.70 19.08
CA LEU A 28 9.50 -10.28 19.44
C LEU A 28 10.72 -9.46 18.99
N GLY A 29 11.92 -10.05 18.99
CA GLY A 29 13.15 -9.34 18.65
C GLY A 29 13.35 -8.10 19.52
N PRO A 30 13.52 -6.91 18.95
CA PRO A 30 13.70 -5.65 19.66
C PRO A 30 12.37 -5.02 20.14
N ALA A 31 11.22 -5.57 19.76
CA ALA A 31 9.93 -5.01 20.17
C ALA A 31 9.68 -5.16 21.66
N GLN A 32 8.85 -4.28 22.20
CA GLN A 32 8.50 -4.31 23.62
C GLN A 32 7.87 -5.65 24.01
N LEU A 33 8.29 -6.19 25.16
CA LEU A 33 7.68 -7.41 25.71
C LEU A 33 6.23 -7.15 26.10
N ARG A 34 5.32 -7.81 25.42
CA ARG A 34 3.87 -7.82 25.71
C ARG A 34 3.38 -9.26 25.85
N PRO A 35 2.30 -9.52 26.59
CA PRO A 35 1.67 -10.83 26.59
C PRO A 35 1.32 -11.30 25.19
N TYR A 36 1.41 -12.59 24.94
CA TYR A 36 1.03 -13.14 23.66
C TYR A 36 -0.44 -12.86 23.33
N ASN A 37 -0.66 -12.37 22.11
CA ASN A 37 -2.00 -12.15 21.57
C ASN A 37 -2.03 -12.56 20.10
N ARG A 38 -2.98 -13.40 19.73
CA ARG A 38 -3.09 -13.90 18.37
C ARG A 38 -3.27 -12.81 17.33
N ASN A 39 -3.90 -11.69 17.67
CA ASN A 39 -4.07 -10.56 16.77
C ASN A 39 -2.73 -9.88 16.45
N ARG A 40 -1.76 -9.92 17.36
CA ARG A 40 -0.43 -9.33 17.19
C ARG A 40 0.61 -10.30 16.64
N PHE A 41 0.22 -11.50 16.23
CA PHE A 41 1.14 -12.55 15.83
C PHE A 41 1.00 -12.94 14.37
N HIS A 42 2.07 -13.49 13.74
CA HIS A 42 2.18 -13.89 12.35
C HIS A 42 1.58 -12.82 11.41
N TYR A 43 0.83 -13.22 10.40
CA TYR A 43 0.28 -12.35 9.36
C TYR A 43 -0.31 -11.02 9.87
N SER A 44 -0.94 -11.02 11.04
CA SER A 44 -1.66 -9.86 11.57
C SER A 44 -0.79 -8.82 12.27
N PHE A 45 0.48 -9.12 12.59
CA PHE A 45 1.40 -8.20 13.27
C PHE A 45 1.53 -6.84 12.57
N ARG A 46 1.37 -6.80 11.26
CA ARG A 46 1.50 -5.60 10.43
C ARG A 46 0.55 -4.46 10.80
N TRP A 47 -0.51 -4.76 11.52
CA TRP A 47 -1.53 -3.79 11.94
C TRP A 47 -1.29 -3.21 13.35
N PHE A 48 -0.11 -3.44 13.93
CA PHE A 48 0.25 -2.98 15.27
C PHE A 48 1.56 -2.21 15.25
N TRP A 49 1.55 -1.04 15.89
CA TRP A 49 2.68 -0.11 15.87
C TRP A 49 3.98 -0.66 16.46
N ASP A 50 3.90 -1.61 17.38
CA ASP A 50 5.10 -2.26 17.95
C ASP A 50 5.91 -3.02 16.89
N TYR A 51 5.31 -3.41 15.76
CA TYR A 51 5.90 -4.31 14.79
C TYR A 51 5.96 -3.75 13.37
N ALA A 52 5.02 -2.88 13.00
CA ALA A 52 4.92 -2.35 11.64
C ALA A 52 4.05 -1.08 11.58
N GLY A 53 3.83 -0.54 10.40
CA GLY A 53 3.06 0.69 10.16
C GLY A 53 1.82 0.48 9.27
N GLY A 54 1.19 -0.70 9.32
CA GLY A 54 -0.03 -1.00 8.56
C GLY A 54 0.18 -1.07 7.06
N LEU A 55 -0.85 -0.73 6.31
CA LEU A 55 -0.85 -0.82 4.85
C LEU A 55 0.21 0.07 4.20
N MET A 56 0.55 1.20 4.84
CA MET A 56 1.60 2.11 4.38
C MET A 56 2.97 1.42 4.29
N THR A 57 3.34 0.62 5.28
CA THR A 57 4.62 -0.09 5.30
C THR A 57 4.54 -1.49 4.72
N ASP A 58 3.35 -1.98 4.42
CA ASP A 58 3.13 -3.26 3.72
C ASP A 58 3.03 -3.02 2.20
N TRP A 59 1.91 -2.53 1.69
CA TRP A 59 1.72 -2.25 0.27
C TRP A 59 2.33 -0.93 -0.19
N GLY A 60 2.33 0.09 0.67
CA GLY A 60 2.86 1.40 0.33
C GLY A 60 4.33 1.35 -0.07
N VAL A 61 5.16 0.57 0.62
CA VAL A 61 6.57 0.41 0.28
C VAL A 61 6.77 -0.13 -1.14
N HIS A 62 5.96 -1.08 -1.58
CA HIS A 62 6.06 -1.63 -2.94
C HIS A 62 5.64 -0.63 -4.02
N LEU A 63 4.50 0.03 -3.83
CA LEU A 63 3.92 0.90 -4.85
C LEU A 63 4.61 2.26 -4.94
N LEU A 64 5.08 2.80 -3.81
CA LEU A 64 5.89 4.01 -3.79
C LEU A 64 7.28 3.78 -4.37
N ASP A 65 7.87 2.61 -4.15
CA ASP A 65 9.14 2.22 -4.78
C ASP A 65 9.03 2.23 -6.32
N TYR A 66 7.94 1.67 -6.87
CA TYR A 66 7.66 1.77 -8.30
C TYR A 66 7.50 3.22 -8.78
N ALA A 67 6.82 4.06 -8.00
CA ALA A 67 6.65 5.47 -8.35
C ALA A 67 8.01 6.19 -8.37
N LEU A 68 8.83 6.02 -7.33
CA LEU A 68 10.17 6.62 -7.22
C LEU A 68 11.10 6.10 -8.31
N LEU A 69 11.09 4.80 -8.60
CA LEU A 69 11.88 4.21 -9.68
C LEU A 69 11.50 4.81 -11.05
N GLY A 70 10.20 4.92 -11.33
CA GLY A 70 9.70 5.51 -12.59
C GLY A 70 10.06 6.98 -12.73
N MET A 71 10.03 7.75 -11.64
CA MET A 71 10.37 9.17 -11.62
C MET A 71 11.87 9.43 -11.42
N LYS A 72 12.67 8.40 -11.13
CA LYS A 72 14.13 8.48 -10.84
C LYS A 72 14.47 9.39 -9.67
N GLU A 73 13.66 9.31 -8.63
CA GLU A 73 13.82 10.08 -7.40
C GLU A 73 13.97 9.14 -6.19
N THR A 74 14.49 9.68 -5.09
CA THR A 74 14.77 8.89 -3.89
C THR A 74 14.03 9.37 -2.65
N ALA A 75 13.76 10.67 -2.54
CA ALA A 75 13.12 11.26 -1.38
C ALA A 75 12.34 12.53 -1.73
N PRO A 76 11.19 12.77 -1.11
CA PRO A 76 10.42 14.00 -1.28
C PRO A 76 11.03 15.16 -0.45
N ASN A 77 10.74 16.40 -0.87
CA ASN A 77 11.09 17.61 -0.13
C ASN A 77 10.08 17.93 0.97
N THR A 78 8.81 17.57 0.76
CA THR A 78 7.73 17.83 1.71
C THR A 78 6.80 16.63 1.79
N ILE A 79 6.21 16.41 2.98
CA ILE A 79 5.23 15.37 3.23
C ILE A 79 4.07 15.96 4.02
N SER A 80 2.86 15.69 3.57
CA SER A 80 1.63 16.00 4.31
C SER A 80 0.74 14.77 4.34
N ALA A 81 0.17 14.46 5.50
CA ALA A 81 -0.63 13.25 5.68
C ALA A 81 -1.87 13.50 6.50
N VAL A 82 -2.95 12.83 6.15
CA VAL A 82 -4.18 12.75 6.93
C VAL A 82 -4.71 11.33 6.90
N GLY A 83 -5.08 10.80 8.05
CA GLY A 83 -5.61 9.45 8.16
C GLY A 83 -6.05 9.10 9.57
N GLY A 84 -6.69 7.96 9.71
CA GLY A 84 -7.21 7.48 10.98
C GLY A 84 -7.94 6.15 10.83
N LYS A 85 -8.58 5.73 11.91
CA LYS A 85 -9.47 4.57 11.97
C LYS A 85 -10.90 5.06 11.76
N TYR A 86 -11.31 5.21 10.50
CA TYR A 86 -12.61 5.76 10.14
C TYR A 86 -13.62 4.71 9.69
N ALA A 87 -13.15 3.71 8.94
CA ALA A 87 -14.01 2.62 8.48
C ALA A 87 -14.30 1.61 9.60
N GLU A 88 -13.30 1.31 10.41
CA GLU A 88 -13.36 0.26 11.45
C GLU A 88 -12.85 0.78 12.82
N PRO A 89 -13.54 1.77 13.42
CA PRO A 89 -13.04 2.43 14.64
C PRO A 89 -12.88 1.49 15.83
N ASN A 90 -13.66 0.41 15.89
CA ASN A 90 -13.64 -0.59 16.96
C ASN A 90 -12.77 -1.81 16.66
N ALA A 91 -12.12 -1.89 15.52
CA ALA A 91 -11.21 -2.98 15.22
C ALA A 91 -10.00 -2.99 16.16
N ALA A 92 -9.46 -4.18 16.44
CA ALA A 92 -8.29 -4.34 17.29
C ALA A 92 -6.98 -3.83 16.65
N SER A 93 -6.96 -3.58 15.34
CA SER A 93 -5.83 -2.96 14.63
C SER A 93 -5.55 -1.57 15.18
N GLU A 94 -4.27 -1.19 15.25
CA GLU A 94 -3.84 0.12 15.77
C GLU A 94 -3.54 1.12 14.64
N THR A 95 -3.15 0.62 13.48
CA THR A 95 -2.79 1.46 12.32
C THR A 95 -4.01 2.02 11.60
N PRO A 96 -3.90 3.15 10.88
CA PRO A 96 -4.98 3.71 10.10
C PRO A 96 -5.58 2.74 9.10
N ASP A 97 -6.90 2.68 9.02
CA ASP A 97 -7.62 2.00 7.96
C ASP A 97 -7.82 2.89 6.71
N MET A 98 -7.75 4.21 6.89
CA MET A 98 -7.72 5.19 5.81
C MET A 98 -6.53 6.13 6.02
N LEU A 99 -5.73 6.33 4.97
CA LEU A 99 -4.60 7.25 4.99
C LEU A 99 -4.36 7.82 3.60
N ASN A 100 -4.26 9.14 3.53
CA ASN A 100 -3.82 9.87 2.34
C ASN A 100 -2.53 10.61 2.67
N VAL A 101 -1.53 10.48 1.81
CA VAL A 101 -0.24 11.18 1.94
C VAL A 101 0.09 11.87 0.63
N LEU A 102 0.51 13.11 0.71
CA LEU A 102 1.03 13.87 -0.40
C LEU A 102 2.53 14.12 -0.20
N TYR A 103 3.32 13.69 -1.15
CA TYR A 103 4.75 13.89 -1.22
C TYR A 103 5.08 14.93 -2.28
N GLY A 104 5.74 16.03 -1.91
CA GLY A 104 6.18 17.07 -2.82
C GLY A 104 7.64 16.87 -3.25
N PHE A 105 7.88 16.91 -4.54
CA PHE A 105 9.20 16.92 -5.18
C PHE A 105 9.37 18.21 -5.98
N ASP A 106 10.56 18.50 -6.51
CA ASP A 106 10.84 19.74 -7.23
C ASP A 106 9.97 19.94 -8.48
N LYS A 107 9.62 18.87 -9.17
CA LYS A 107 8.93 18.94 -10.48
C LYS A 107 7.61 18.20 -10.56
N PHE A 108 7.23 17.49 -9.51
CA PHE A 108 5.99 16.70 -9.46
C PHE A 108 5.58 16.43 -8.01
N SER A 109 4.42 15.85 -7.84
CA SER A 109 3.97 15.31 -6.55
C SER A 109 3.56 13.85 -6.69
N VAL A 110 3.68 13.10 -5.60
CA VAL A 110 3.16 11.74 -5.49
C VAL A 110 2.10 11.70 -4.40
N SER A 111 0.94 11.19 -4.72
CA SER A 111 -0.08 10.84 -3.71
C SER A 111 -0.02 9.35 -3.39
N TRP A 112 -0.09 9.03 -2.10
CA TRP A 112 -0.44 7.71 -1.61
C TRP A 112 -1.84 7.73 -1.05
N GLU A 113 -2.65 6.78 -1.42
CA GLU A 113 -4.01 6.64 -0.95
C GLU A 113 -4.27 5.19 -0.55
N GLN A 114 -4.68 4.99 0.70
CA GLN A 114 -5.11 3.69 1.18
C GLN A 114 -6.49 3.76 1.80
N THR A 115 -7.28 2.74 1.56
CA THR A 115 -8.59 2.56 2.18
C THR A 115 -8.85 1.08 2.40
N MET A 116 -9.19 0.73 3.65
CA MET A 116 -9.69 -0.61 3.99
C MET A 116 -11.21 -0.58 4.01
N GLY A 117 -11.84 -1.70 3.66
CA GLY A 117 -13.30 -1.81 3.59
C GLY A 117 -13.90 -1.70 2.20
N ILE A 118 -13.15 -1.26 1.20
CA ILE A 118 -13.56 -1.22 -0.20
C ILE A 118 -12.46 -1.78 -1.12
N THR A 119 -12.85 -2.28 -2.30
CA THR A 119 -11.90 -2.82 -3.30
C THR A 119 -11.94 -2.09 -4.63
N ASN A 120 -12.96 -1.26 -4.83
CA ASN A 120 -13.15 -0.57 -6.10
C ASN A 120 -12.36 0.76 -6.07
N GLY A 121 -11.09 0.66 -6.39
CA GLY A 121 -10.15 1.77 -6.31
C GLY A 121 -10.01 2.58 -7.60
N ASN A 122 -8.94 3.35 -7.67
CA ASN A 122 -8.66 4.24 -8.80
C ASN A 122 -8.53 3.44 -10.11
N TYR A 123 -9.11 3.95 -11.18
CA TYR A 123 -9.11 3.30 -12.51
C TYR A 123 -9.71 1.88 -12.51
N GLY A 124 -10.62 1.60 -11.58
CA GLY A 124 -11.23 0.27 -11.44
C GLY A 124 -10.28 -0.81 -10.94
N ARG A 125 -9.17 -0.44 -10.28
CA ARG A 125 -8.18 -1.36 -9.74
C ARG A 125 -8.06 -1.18 -8.22
N ASP A 126 -7.98 -2.27 -7.51
CA ASP A 126 -7.80 -2.27 -6.05
C ASP A 126 -6.46 -1.68 -5.60
N HIS A 127 -5.42 -1.83 -6.43
CA HIS A 127 -4.10 -1.24 -6.19
C HIS A 127 -3.40 -0.88 -7.50
N GLY A 128 -2.47 0.05 -7.43
CA GLY A 128 -1.66 0.42 -8.60
C GLY A 128 -0.86 1.69 -8.42
N VAL A 129 -0.17 2.02 -9.49
CA VAL A 129 0.54 3.29 -9.69
C VAL A 129 0.04 3.91 -10.97
N ALA A 130 -0.21 5.22 -10.97
CA ALA A 130 -0.52 5.98 -12.18
C ALA A 130 0.50 7.11 -12.34
N PHE A 131 1.06 7.22 -13.54
CA PHE A 131 1.92 8.34 -13.95
C PHE A 131 1.12 9.23 -14.89
N GLN A 132 0.74 10.41 -14.40
CA GLN A 132 -0.07 11.38 -15.11
C GLN A 132 0.84 12.41 -15.78
N GLY A 133 0.73 12.52 -17.09
CA GLY A 133 1.48 13.46 -17.90
C GLY A 133 0.60 14.16 -18.92
N ASP A 134 1.16 15.17 -19.63
CA ASP A 134 0.45 16.02 -20.58
C ASP A 134 -0.13 15.28 -21.78
N ASN A 135 0.41 14.12 -22.10
CA ASN A 135 -0.03 13.32 -23.26
C ASN A 135 -0.95 12.16 -22.86
N GLY A 136 -0.95 11.77 -21.60
CA GLY A 136 -1.75 10.66 -21.11
C GLY A 136 -1.35 10.18 -19.73
N THR A 137 -2.08 9.19 -19.25
CA THR A 137 -1.85 8.54 -17.96
C THR A 137 -1.45 7.09 -18.17
N LEU A 138 -0.26 6.72 -17.73
CA LEU A 138 0.17 5.32 -17.63
C LEU A 138 -0.29 4.74 -16.28
N ILE A 139 -1.09 3.70 -16.33
CA ILE A 139 -1.59 3.00 -15.14
C ILE A 139 -1.01 1.59 -15.13
N LEU A 140 -0.45 1.17 -14.00
CA LEU A 140 0.13 -0.17 -13.87
C LEU A 140 -0.12 -0.80 -12.49
N ASN A 141 -0.21 -2.12 -12.49
CA ASN A 141 -0.19 -2.97 -11.31
C ASN A 141 0.33 -4.37 -11.69
N ARG A 142 0.21 -5.35 -10.79
CA ARG A 142 0.65 -6.75 -11.05
C ARG A 142 -0.10 -7.43 -12.21
N ASN A 143 -1.27 -6.92 -12.60
CA ASN A 143 -2.07 -7.48 -13.70
C ASN A 143 -1.74 -6.88 -15.06
N GLY A 144 -0.76 -5.97 -15.13
CA GLY A 144 -0.33 -5.30 -16.34
C GLY A 144 -0.52 -3.80 -16.31
N TRP A 145 -0.38 -3.19 -17.46
CA TRP A 145 -0.44 -1.74 -17.63
C TRP A 145 -1.39 -1.34 -18.77
N GLU A 146 -1.81 -0.09 -18.72
CA GLU A 146 -2.58 0.56 -19.79
C GLU A 146 -2.24 2.04 -19.85
N VAL A 147 -2.45 2.66 -21.01
CA VAL A 147 -2.32 4.10 -21.21
C VAL A 147 -3.67 4.67 -21.59
N ILE A 148 -4.09 5.71 -20.87
CA ILE A 148 -5.24 6.55 -21.19
C ILE A 148 -4.71 7.82 -21.83
N GLU A 149 -5.03 8.05 -23.11
CA GLU A 149 -4.58 9.24 -23.83
C GLU A 149 -5.32 10.50 -23.38
N GLU A 150 -4.62 11.63 -23.31
CA GLU A 150 -5.24 12.93 -23.15
C GLU A 150 -5.90 13.37 -24.48
N SER A 151 -7.20 13.62 -24.43
CA SER A 151 -8.01 13.96 -25.62
C SER A 151 -7.59 15.25 -26.31
N ARG A 152 -6.95 16.17 -25.57
CA ARG A 152 -6.49 17.49 -26.06
C ARG A 152 -5.00 17.55 -26.34
N SER A 153 -4.27 16.47 -26.17
CA SER A 153 -2.85 16.44 -26.47
C SER A 153 -2.62 16.58 -27.97
N ALA A 154 -1.70 17.47 -28.35
CA ALA A 154 -1.22 17.57 -29.72
C ALA A 154 -0.36 16.37 -30.14
N ASN A 155 0.24 15.69 -29.18
CA ASN A 155 1.10 14.53 -29.39
C ASN A 155 0.32 13.26 -29.04
N LYS A 156 -0.14 12.56 -30.04
CA LYS A 156 -0.80 11.27 -29.77
C LYS A 156 0.22 10.22 -29.38
N ILE A 157 -0.12 9.46 -28.35
CA ILE A 157 0.69 8.34 -27.89
C ILE A 157 0.50 7.19 -28.90
N ILE A 158 1.58 6.83 -29.59
CA ILE A 158 1.61 5.68 -30.50
C ILE A 158 2.15 4.47 -29.73
N VAL A 159 1.49 4.06 -28.68
CA VAL A 159 1.81 2.84 -27.93
C VAL A 159 0.60 1.94 -27.96
N PRO A 160 0.72 0.68 -28.40
CA PRO A 160 -0.39 -0.24 -28.29
C PRO A 160 -0.79 -0.38 -26.80
N LEU A 161 -2.08 -0.22 -26.53
CA LEU A 161 -2.69 -0.46 -25.23
C LEU A 161 -2.61 -1.96 -24.92
N ASN A 162 -1.47 -2.45 -24.50
CA ASN A 162 -1.31 -3.85 -24.14
C ASN A 162 -1.55 -4.01 -22.65
N ARG A 163 -2.65 -4.67 -22.30
CA ARG A 163 -2.77 -5.33 -21.01
C ARG A 163 -1.84 -6.55 -21.05
N SER A 164 -0.64 -6.39 -20.53
CA SER A 164 0.22 -7.55 -20.31
C SER A 164 -0.30 -8.29 -19.06
N VAL A 165 -0.86 -9.47 -19.25
CA VAL A 165 -1.08 -10.44 -18.17
C VAL A 165 0.22 -11.22 -18.01
N ASP A 166 1.32 -10.55 -17.73
CA ASP A 166 2.58 -11.24 -17.46
C ASP A 166 2.70 -11.44 -15.94
N ASN A 167 2.64 -12.68 -15.50
CA ASN A 167 2.94 -13.08 -14.13
C ASN A 167 4.45 -12.97 -13.85
N GLY A 168 5.02 -11.83 -14.20
CA GLY A 168 6.46 -11.55 -14.23
C GLY A 168 7.22 -11.74 -12.93
N VAL A 169 6.55 -12.02 -11.82
CA VAL A 169 7.22 -12.32 -10.55
C VAL A 169 8.05 -13.61 -10.66
N GLU A 170 7.62 -14.58 -11.44
CA GLU A 170 8.37 -15.84 -11.63
C GLU A 170 9.58 -15.71 -12.56
N LYS A 171 9.68 -14.62 -13.32
CA LYS A 171 10.77 -14.41 -14.28
C LYS A 171 11.92 -13.54 -13.75
N HIS A 172 11.80 -13.02 -12.54
CA HIS A 172 12.79 -12.15 -11.90
C HIS A 172 13.72 -12.88 -10.92
N TRP A 173 13.63 -14.22 -10.82
CA TRP A 173 14.49 -15.07 -9.98
C TRP A 173 15.32 -16.00 -10.82
#